data_51f34e89bc0fb6afffbb96a75fdafc7f
#
_entry.id   51f34e89bc0fb6afffbb96a75fdafc7f
#
_cell.length_a   1.000
_cell.length_b   1.000
_cell.length_c   1.000
_cell.angle_alpha   90.00
_cell.angle_beta   90.00
_cell.angle_gamma   90.00
#
_symmetry.space_group_name_H-M   'P 1'
#
loop_
_entity.id
_entity.type
_entity.pdbx_description
1 polymer ?
#
loop_
_entity_poly.entity_id
_entity_poly.type
_entity_poly.pdbx_seq_one_letter_code
_entity_poly.pdbx_strand_id
1 'polypeptide(L)'
;LTLMPATKFGSFWERAVQPVIFGFIAALTRFRKVNSARYGSAVGFGAFLLFKKESYQRIGGHFSVRTEVVEDVMLARNAKRNGLTMLAADGKNLFSIRMYYSLKEIWVGWRKNIFLALKGSILRTCHYIFMMLCFVLTPYLVVIGNLLEGTGWIWTGVSMVGLMMNLVAGVVLCHQLDLDKRSVFLFPLGVLVMSAIMINSMVQVIFLGQT
;
A
#
# COMPACT_ATOMS: atom_id res chain seq x y z
N LEU A 1 -1.69 -21.08 1.81
CA LEU A 1 -2.58 -20.14 2.48
C LEU A 1 -1.78 -18.94 2.99
N THR A 2 -2.28 -17.74 2.78
CA THR A 2 -1.80 -16.52 3.44
C THR A 2 -2.98 -15.79 4.07
N LEU A 3 -2.78 -15.18 5.24
CA LEU A 3 -3.82 -14.46 5.95
C LEU A 3 -3.44 -12.98 6.11
N MET A 4 -4.38 -12.10 5.77
CA MET A 4 -4.25 -10.67 6.00
C MET A 4 -4.54 -10.37 7.48
N PRO A 5 -3.58 -9.84 8.25
CA PRO A 5 -3.78 -9.51 9.66
C PRO A 5 -4.64 -8.27 9.86
N ALA A 6 -5.23 -8.13 11.05
CA ALA A 6 -5.63 -6.81 11.53
C ALA A 6 -4.38 -5.96 11.77
N THR A 7 -4.44 -4.68 11.45
CA THR A 7 -3.31 -3.77 11.65
C THR A 7 -3.60 -2.82 12.79
N LYS A 8 -2.71 -2.74 13.78
CA LYS A 8 -2.79 -1.79 14.90
C LYS A 8 -1.97 -0.54 14.60
N PHE A 9 -2.55 0.63 14.88
CA PHE A 9 -1.95 1.93 14.69
C PHE A 9 -1.95 2.69 16.03
N GLY A 10 -0.77 2.88 16.63
CA GLY A 10 -0.65 3.51 17.95
C GLY A 10 -0.30 5.00 17.87
N SER A 11 0.70 5.37 17.07
CA SER A 11 1.21 6.73 16.98
C SER A 11 0.46 7.59 15.95
N PHE A 12 0.66 8.90 16.02
CA PHE A 12 0.16 9.84 15.01
C PHE A 12 0.61 9.48 13.59
N TRP A 13 1.90 9.20 13.41
CA TRP A 13 2.48 8.88 12.10
C TRP A 13 1.98 7.55 11.53
N GLU A 14 1.74 6.57 12.39
CA GLU A 14 1.13 5.31 11.97
C GLU A 14 -0.27 5.54 11.39
N ARG A 15 -1.09 6.38 12.04
CA ARG A 15 -2.45 6.71 11.60
C ARG A 15 -2.50 7.60 10.36
N ALA A 16 -1.48 8.46 10.17
CA ALA A 16 -1.41 9.34 9.02
C ALA A 16 -0.89 8.63 7.75
N VAL A 17 0.16 7.83 7.87
CA VAL A 17 0.94 7.34 6.72
C VAL A 17 0.56 5.91 6.32
N GLN A 18 0.52 4.98 7.28
CA GLN A 18 0.34 3.56 6.95
C GLN A 18 -1.00 3.24 6.27
N PRO A 19 -2.16 3.83 6.65
CA PRO A 19 -3.42 3.58 5.95
C PRO A 19 -3.37 3.96 4.48
N VAL A 20 -2.71 5.07 4.14
CA VAL A 20 -2.53 5.50 2.75
C VAL A 20 -1.71 4.47 1.96
N ILE A 21 -0.63 3.97 2.55
CA ILE A 21 0.21 2.93 1.93
C ILE A 21 -0.56 1.62 1.77
N PHE A 22 -1.28 1.17 2.79
CA PHE A 22 -2.09 -0.05 2.71
C PHE A 22 -3.24 0.08 1.70
N GLY A 23 -3.91 1.24 1.66
CA GLY A 23 -4.91 1.54 0.63
C GLY A 23 -4.33 1.50 -0.78
N PHE A 24 -3.15 2.07 -0.98
CA PHE A 24 -2.43 2.03 -2.24
C PHE A 24 -2.07 0.58 -2.66
N ILE A 25 -1.51 -0.21 -1.75
CA ILE A 25 -1.18 -1.62 -2.02
C ILE A 25 -2.45 -2.43 -2.32
N ALA A 26 -3.52 -2.20 -1.56
CA ALA A 26 -4.80 -2.86 -1.79
C ALA A 26 -5.39 -2.52 -3.17
N ALA A 27 -5.28 -1.27 -3.62
CA ALA A 27 -5.71 -0.83 -4.95
C ALA A 27 -4.90 -1.49 -6.09
N LEU A 28 -3.62 -1.76 -5.86
CA LEU A 28 -2.77 -2.48 -6.81
C LEU A 28 -3.00 -3.99 -6.80
N THR A 29 -3.54 -4.54 -5.71
CA THR A 29 -3.69 -5.98 -5.52
C THR A 29 -5.06 -6.45 -5.99
N ARG A 30 -5.09 -7.31 -7.00
CA ARG A 30 -6.34 -7.89 -7.52
C ARG A 30 -6.70 -9.15 -6.74
N PHE A 31 -7.16 -9.05 -5.50
CA PHE A 31 -7.44 -10.18 -4.61
C PHE A 31 -8.30 -11.29 -5.24
N ARG A 32 -9.34 -10.93 -6.02
CA ARG A 32 -10.17 -11.92 -6.73
C ARG A 32 -9.37 -12.80 -7.68
N LYS A 33 -8.29 -12.27 -8.29
CA LYS A 33 -7.42 -13.03 -9.19
C LYS A 33 -6.40 -13.89 -8.44
N VAL A 34 -6.05 -13.52 -7.20
CA VAL A 34 -5.12 -14.27 -6.37
C VAL A 34 -5.67 -15.66 -6.04
N ASN A 35 -6.93 -15.73 -5.64
CA ASN A 35 -7.58 -16.99 -5.24
C ASN A 35 -8.03 -17.87 -6.42
N SER A 36 -7.88 -17.38 -7.65
CA SER A 36 -8.21 -18.16 -8.85
C SER A 36 -6.97 -18.87 -9.40
N ALA A 37 -7.09 -20.14 -9.69
CA ALA A 37 -6.02 -20.92 -10.34
C ALA A 37 -5.72 -20.43 -11.77
N ARG A 38 -6.69 -19.76 -12.42
CA ARG A 38 -6.58 -19.27 -13.80
C ARG A 38 -5.57 -18.12 -13.97
N TYR A 39 -5.30 -17.38 -12.91
CA TYR A 39 -4.46 -16.19 -12.98
C TYR A 39 -3.15 -16.37 -12.21
N GLY A 40 -2.03 -15.86 -12.75
CA GLY A 40 -0.73 -15.84 -12.10
C GLY A 40 -0.58 -14.79 -11.01
N SER A 41 -1.66 -14.07 -10.66
CA SER A 41 -1.64 -13.07 -9.58
C SER A 41 -1.38 -13.76 -8.24
N ALA A 42 -0.44 -13.24 -7.46
CA ALA A 42 -0.08 -13.76 -6.15
C ALA A 42 0.09 -12.62 -5.15
N VAL A 43 -0.21 -12.87 -3.90
CA VAL A 43 0.06 -12.00 -2.76
C VAL A 43 0.55 -12.87 -1.60
N GLY A 44 1.59 -12.44 -0.93
CA GLY A 44 2.06 -13.03 0.33
C GLY A 44 1.97 -12.00 1.42
N PHE A 45 1.44 -12.38 2.58
CA PHE A 45 1.52 -11.59 3.80
C PHE A 45 2.54 -12.28 4.70
N GLY A 46 3.74 -11.70 4.83
CA GLY A 46 4.84 -12.28 5.59
C GLY A 46 4.49 -12.58 7.06
N ALA A 47 3.48 -11.89 7.59
CA ALA A 47 2.96 -12.15 8.93
C ALA A 47 2.32 -13.55 9.08
N PHE A 48 1.79 -14.13 8.00
CA PHE A 48 1.23 -15.48 8.00
C PHE A 48 1.31 -16.13 6.62
N LEU A 49 2.18 -17.13 6.50
CA LEU A 49 2.31 -17.99 5.34
C LEU A 49 2.27 -19.47 5.77
N LEU A 50 1.34 -20.23 5.24
CA LEU A 50 1.21 -21.67 5.49
C LEU A 50 1.33 -22.44 4.18
N PHE A 51 2.25 -23.38 4.14
CA PHE A 51 2.49 -24.29 3.02
C PHE A 51 2.31 -25.74 3.43
N LYS A 52 1.85 -26.57 2.50
CA LYS A 52 2.09 -28.01 2.61
C LYS A 52 3.58 -28.27 2.44
N LYS A 53 4.16 -29.18 3.22
CA LYS A 53 5.60 -29.48 3.21
C LYS A 53 6.13 -29.79 1.81
N GLU A 54 5.42 -30.65 1.08
CA GLU A 54 5.79 -31.07 -0.28
C GLU A 54 5.74 -29.88 -1.26
N SER A 55 4.71 -29.00 -1.13
CA SER A 55 4.59 -27.80 -1.94
C SER A 55 5.71 -26.80 -1.66
N TYR A 56 6.08 -26.65 -0.39
CA TYR A 56 7.18 -25.77 0.03
C TYR A 56 8.53 -26.25 -0.52
N GLN A 57 8.78 -27.57 -0.43
CA GLN A 57 10.00 -28.17 -1.00
C GLN A 57 10.05 -28.04 -2.52
N ARG A 58 8.92 -28.28 -3.20
CA ARG A 58 8.80 -28.18 -4.65
C ARG A 58 9.16 -26.79 -5.21
N ILE A 59 8.85 -25.71 -4.48
CA ILE A 59 9.16 -24.35 -4.89
C ILE A 59 10.55 -23.88 -4.44
N GLY A 60 11.32 -24.74 -3.77
CA GLY A 60 12.65 -24.43 -3.24
C GLY A 60 12.64 -23.63 -1.93
N GLY A 61 11.46 -23.50 -1.28
CA GLY A 61 11.31 -22.82 0.00
C GLY A 61 11.90 -21.40 0.04
N HIS A 62 12.24 -20.92 1.22
CA HIS A 62 12.86 -19.60 1.40
C HIS A 62 14.24 -19.49 0.75
N PHE A 63 14.92 -20.62 0.52
CA PHE A 63 16.21 -20.61 -0.17
C PHE A 63 16.10 -20.07 -1.60
N SER A 64 15.00 -20.36 -2.29
CA SER A 64 14.75 -19.88 -3.67
C SER A 64 14.54 -18.37 -3.79
N VAL A 65 14.26 -17.69 -2.67
CA VAL A 65 13.96 -16.25 -2.61
C VAL A 65 14.87 -15.48 -1.64
N ARG A 66 15.99 -16.09 -1.23
CA ARG A 66 16.91 -15.52 -0.22
C ARG A 66 17.53 -14.17 -0.57
N THR A 67 17.52 -13.81 -1.84
CA THR A 67 18.05 -12.53 -2.35
C THR A 67 16.95 -11.50 -2.59
N GLU A 68 15.71 -11.89 -2.38
CA GLU A 68 14.55 -11.01 -2.64
C GLU A 68 14.19 -10.20 -1.40
N VAL A 69 13.90 -8.92 -1.58
CA VAL A 69 13.52 -8.01 -0.49
C VAL A 69 12.09 -8.26 -0.03
N VAL A 70 11.21 -8.72 -0.94
CA VAL A 70 9.80 -9.05 -0.66
C VAL A 70 9.59 -10.57 -0.83
N GLU A 71 10.28 -11.33 0.02
CA GLU A 71 10.37 -12.79 -0.06
C GLU A 71 9.00 -13.48 0.03
N ASP A 72 8.07 -12.94 0.80
CA ASP A 72 6.71 -13.44 0.98
C ASP A 72 5.90 -13.39 -0.33
N VAL A 73 5.98 -12.28 -1.04
CA VAL A 73 5.33 -12.12 -2.36
C VAL A 73 5.99 -13.01 -3.39
N MET A 74 7.33 -13.16 -3.32
CA MET A 74 8.07 -14.01 -4.28
C MET A 74 7.79 -15.49 -4.04
N LEU A 75 7.70 -15.95 -2.79
CA LEU A 75 7.25 -17.31 -2.47
C LEU A 75 5.83 -17.59 -3.01
N ALA A 76 4.92 -16.65 -2.81
CA ALA A 76 3.57 -16.76 -3.35
C ALA A 76 3.56 -16.82 -4.89
N ARG A 77 4.40 -16.02 -5.56
CA ARG A 77 4.58 -16.06 -7.03
C ARG A 77 5.17 -17.38 -7.49
N ASN A 78 6.18 -17.90 -6.79
CA ASN A 78 6.80 -19.18 -7.11
C ASN A 78 5.78 -20.33 -6.98
N ALA A 79 4.94 -20.31 -5.96
CA ALA A 79 3.85 -21.27 -5.82
C ALA A 79 2.91 -21.24 -7.05
N LYS A 80 2.44 -20.06 -7.45
CA LYS A 80 1.58 -19.90 -8.64
C LYS A 80 2.25 -20.34 -9.93
N ARG A 81 3.53 -19.97 -10.14
CA ARG A 81 4.31 -20.38 -11.34
C ARG A 81 4.48 -21.90 -11.45
N ASN A 82 4.54 -22.58 -10.30
CA ASN A 82 4.62 -24.05 -10.25
C ASN A 82 3.25 -24.73 -10.27
N GLY A 83 2.17 -24.01 -10.64
CA GLY A 83 0.82 -24.58 -10.77
C GLY A 83 0.15 -24.90 -9.43
N LEU A 84 0.70 -24.41 -8.29
CA LEU A 84 0.07 -24.64 -6.99
C LEU A 84 -1.11 -23.69 -6.78
N THR A 85 -2.15 -24.22 -6.14
CA THR A 85 -3.29 -23.41 -5.71
C THR A 85 -2.91 -22.56 -4.50
N MET A 86 -3.41 -21.34 -4.47
CA MET A 86 -3.17 -20.38 -3.40
C MET A 86 -4.50 -19.83 -2.90
N LEU A 87 -4.59 -19.63 -1.58
CA LEU A 87 -5.70 -18.93 -0.94
C LEU A 87 -5.14 -17.77 -0.13
N ALA A 88 -5.59 -16.55 -0.43
CA ALA A 88 -5.43 -15.38 0.39
C ALA A 88 -6.78 -15.09 1.06
N ALA A 89 -6.80 -15.06 2.38
CA ALA A 89 -8.03 -14.89 3.17
C ALA A 89 -7.87 -13.77 4.19
N ASP A 90 -8.99 -13.25 4.67
CA ASP A 90 -9.04 -12.29 5.77
C ASP A 90 -8.76 -13.01 7.10
N GLY A 91 -7.74 -12.59 7.80
CA GLY A 91 -7.35 -13.10 9.11
C GLY A 91 -7.49 -12.08 10.24
N LYS A 92 -8.17 -10.94 9.99
CA LYS A 92 -8.29 -9.83 10.95
C LYS A 92 -8.86 -10.24 12.29
N ASN A 93 -9.79 -11.21 12.31
CA ASN A 93 -10.39 -11.74 13.54
C ASN A 93 -9.52 -12.80 14.25
N LEU A 94 -8.44 -13.25 13.61
CA LEU A 94 -7.59 -14.30 14.15
C LEU A 94 -6.34 -13.74 14.83
N PHE A 95 -5.74 -12.69 14.24
CA PHE A 95 -4.53 -12.08 14.78
C PHE A 95 -4.35 -10.65 14.29
N SER A 96 -3.50 -9.91 15.01
CA SER A 96 -3.16 -8.52 14.67
C SER A 96 -1.67 -8.30 14.72
N ILE A 97 -1.21 -7.36 13.91
CA ILE A 97 0.19 -6.90 13.91
C ILE A 97 0.26 -5.39 14.11
N ARG A 98 1.35 -4.93 14.66
CA ARG A 98 1.77 -3.53 14.62
C ARG A 98 3.12 -3.47 13.94
N MET A 99 3.12 -2.97 12.71
CA MET A 99 4.25 -3.14 11.80
C MET A 99 5.40 -2.18 12.10
N TYR A 100 5.08 -0.91 12.35
CA TYR A 100 6.04 0.15 12.64
C TYR A 100 5.49 1.06 13.73
N TYR A 101 6.38 1.63 14.55
CA TYR A 101 6.02 2.45 15.72
C TYR A 101 6.29 3.94 15.51
N SER A 102 7.16 4.30 14.56
CA SER A 102 7.63 5.67 14.33
C SER A 102 7.69 6.01 12.85
N LEU A 103 7.71 7.32 12.53
CA LEU A 103 7.93 7.79 11.16
C LEU A 103 9.24 7.27 10.58
N LYS A 104 10.30 7.20 11.37
CA LYS A 104 11.59 6.67 10.95
C LYS A 104 11.50 5.20 10.50
N GLU A 105 10.81 4.38 11.28
CA GLU A 105 10.63 2.96 10.94
C GLU A 105 9.73 2.79 9.71
N ILE A 106 8.63 3.56 9.62
CA ILE A 106 7.76 3.60 8.43
C ILE A 106 8.58 3.95 7.20
N TRP A 107 9.41 5.00 7.30
CA TRP A 107 10.25 5.47 6.19
C TRP A 107 11.24 4.42 5.75
N VAL A 108 12.03 3.89 6.68
CA VAL A 108 13.06 2.88 6.37
C VAL A 108 12.45 1.59 5.83
N GLY A 109 11.35 1.13 6.42
CA GLY A 109 10.69 -0.10 6.00
C GLY A 109 10.06 0.00 4.60
N TRP A 110 9.27 1.05 4.35
CA TRP A 110 8.60 1.20 3.06
C TRP A 110 9.54 1.63 1.93
N ARG A 111 10.60 2.39 2.24
CA ARG A 111 11.63 2.76 1.27
C ARG A 111 12.26 1.54 0.58
N LYS A 112 12.46 0.44 1.30
CA LYS A 112 13.03 -0.79 0.74
C LYS A 112 12.07 -1.46 -0.25
N ASN A 113 10.76 -1.37 -0.02
CA ASN A 113 9.78 -2.23 -0.67
C ASN A 113 8.98 -1.54 -1.78
N ILE A 114 8.72 -0.21 -1.67
CA ILE A 114 7.67 0.44 -2.47
C ILE A 114 8.03 0.52 -3.96
N PHE A 115 9.27 0.87 -4.31
CA PHE A 115 9.71 0.94 -5.70
C PHE A 115 9.78 -0.45 -6.34
N LEU A 116 10.22 -1.47 -5.58
CA LEU A 116 10.23 -2.86 -6.04
C LEU A 116 8.81 -3.42 -6.21
N ALA A 117 7.88 -3.05 -5.35
CA ALA A 117 6.46 -3.38 -5.52
C ALA A 117 5.88 -2.82 -6.83
N LEU A 118 6.39 -1.68 -7.30
CA LEU A 118 6.09 -1.07 -8.59
C LEU A 118 6.95 -1.64 -9.74
N LYS A 119 7.63 -2.76 -9.51
CA LYS A 119 8.50 -3.48 -10.47
C LYS A 119 9.70 -2.64 -10.91
N GLY A 120 10.22 -1.78 -10.05
CA GLY A 120 11.37 -0.92 -10.35
C GLY A 120 11.14 0.06 -11.51
N SER A 121 9.90 0.44 -11.80
CA SER A 121 9.55 1.28 -12.94
C SER A 121 9.43 2.75 -12.53
N ILE A 122 10.34 3.58 -13.03
CA ILE A 122 10.32 5.04 -12.84
C ILE A 122 8.98 5.63 -13.30
N LEU A 123 8.56 5.28 -14.52
CA LEU A 123 7.33 5.81 -15.10
C LEU A 123 6.09 5.49 -14.25
N ARG A 124 6.00 4.26 -13.70
CA ARG A 124 4.89 3.90 -12.81
C ARG A 124 4.96 4.66 -11.50
N THR A 125 6.15 4.80 -10.93
CA THR A 125 6.35 5.52 -9.68
C THR A 125 5.95 6.98 -9.83
N CYS A 126 6.44 7.66 -10.87
CA CYS A 126 6.06 9.04 -11.17
C CYS A 126 4.55 9.18 -11.47
N HIS A 127 3.98 8.25 -12.23
CA HIS A 127 2.54 8.24 -12.51
C HIS A 127 1.71 8.15 -11.24
N TYR A 128 2.02 7.22 -10.32
CA TYR A 128 1.25 7.07 -9.08
C TYR A 128 1.46 8.23 -8.13
N ILE A 129 2.67 8.78 -8.01
CA ILE A 129 2.92 10.01 -7.24
C ILE A 129 2.06 11.14 -7.81
N PHE A 130 2.11 11.38 -9.12
CA PHE A 130 1.32 12.41 -9.79
C PHE A 130 -0.18 12.22 -9.53
N MET A 131 -0.71 11.01 -9.73
CA MET A 131 -2.12 10.71 -9.48
C MET A 131 -2.51 10.96 -8.02
N MET A 132 -1.73 10.50 -7.05
CA MET A 132 -2.03 10.71 -5.62
C MET A 132 -2.02 12.21 -5.26
N LEU A 133 -1.04 12.97 -5.74
CA LEU A 133 -0.96 14.41 -5.49
C LEU A 133 -2.14 15.14 -6.15
N CYS A 134 -2.45 14.84 -7.41
CA CYS A 134 -3.56 15.47 -8.12
C CYS A 134 -4.92 15.13 -7.49
N PHE A 135 -5.21 13.86 -7.27
CA PHE A 135 -6.55 13.48 -6.80
C PHE A 135 -6.78 13.77 -5.31
N VAL A 136 -5.75 13.69 -4.48
CA VAL A 136 -5.91 13.93 -3.06
C VAL A 136 -5.67 15.37 -2.69
N LEU A 137 -4.60 16.03 -3.16
CA LEU A 137 -4.23 17.37 -2.69
C LEU A 137 -4.92 18.50 -3.46
N THR A 138 -5.11 18.36 -4.78
CA THR A 138 -5.69 19.44 -5.60
C THR A 138 -7.02 19.95 -5.08
N PRO A 139 -7.99 19.12 -4.66
CA PRO A 139 -9.26 19.62 -4.13
C PRO A 139 -9.07 20.52 -2.90
N TYR A 140 -8.13 20.19 -2.01
CA TYR A 140 -7.84 21.03 -0.84
C TYR A 140 -7.20 22.36 -1.27
N LEU A 141 -6.24 22.33 -2.19
CA LEU A 141 -5.55 23.53 -2.66
C LEU A 141 -6.49 24.49 -3.38
N VAL A 142 -7.40 23.98 -4.21
CA VAL A 142 -8.39 24.81 -4.92
C VAL A 142 -9.38 25.43 -3.95
N VAL A 143 -9.88 24.71 -2.95
CA VAL A 143 -10.79 25.27 -1.94
C VAL A 143 -10.07 26.36 -1.14
N ILE A 144 -8.84 26.11 -0.70
CA ILE A 144 -8.04 27.12 0.06
C ILE A 144 -7.76 28.34 -0.83
N GLY A 145 -7.33 28.14 -2.08
CA GLY A 145 -7.06 29.23 -3.03
C GLY A 145 -8.30 30.08 -3.30
N ASN A 146 -9.46 29.44 -3.47
CA ASN A 146 -10.72 30.17 -3.66
C ASN A 146 -11.16 30.98 -2.43
N LEU A 147 -10.88 30.48 -1.23
CA LEU A 147 -11.14 31.23 0.01
C LEU A 147 -10.26 32.49 0.14
N LEU A 148 -9.05 32.45 -0.44
CA LEU A 148 -8.10 33.57 -0.38
C LEU A 148 -8.29 34.58 -1.52
N GLU A 149 -8.56 34.10 -2.75
CA GLU A 149 -8.51 34.90 -3.97
C GLU A 149 -9.86 35.07 -4.67
N GLY A 150 -10.92 34.34 -4.27
CA GLY A 150 -12.26 34.44 -4.86
C GLY A 150 -12.36 33.96 -6.32
N THR A 151 -11.58 32.96 -6.73
CA THR A 151 -11.34 32.55 -8.13
C THR A 151 -12.51 31.84 -8.84
N GLY A 152 -13.70 31.79 -8.25
CA GLY A 152 -14.90 31.38 -8.96
C GLY A 152 -15.61 30.15 -8.38
N TRP A 153 -16.90 30.27 -8.27
CA TRP A 153 -17.81 29.30 -7.63
C TRP A 153 -17.86 27.93 -8.30
N ILE A 154 -17.62 27.85 -9.63
CA ILE A 154 -17.65 26.58 -10.39
C ILE A 154 -16.49 25.68 -9.94
N TRP A 155 -15.28 26.21 -9.86
CA TRP A 155 -14.09 25.46 -9.44
C TRP A 155 -14.20 25.03 -7.98
N THR A 156 -14.79 25.89 -7.14
CA THR A 156 -15.09 25.53 -5.74
C THR A 156 -16.06 24.37 -5.69
N GLY A 157 -17.14 24.39 -6.49
CA GLY A 157 -18.11 23.30 -6.54
C GLY A 157 -17.50 21.97 -6.98
N VAL A 158 -16.70 21.96 -8.05
CA VAL A 158 -15.98 20.76 -8.54
C VAL A 158 -15.03 20.22 -7.46
N SER A 159 -14.30 21.11 -6.80
CA SER A 159 -13.35 20.71 -5.75
C SER A 159 -14.04 20.19 -4.49
N MET A 160 -15.20 20.71 -4.13
CA MET A 160 -16.01 20.18 -3.03
C MET A 160 -16.49 18.76 -3.31
N VAL A 161 -16.86 18.43 -4.56
CA VAL A 161 -17.17 17.06 -4.96
C VAL A 161 -15.94 16.17 -4.81
N GLY A 162 -14.78 16.63 -5.27
CA GLY A 162 -13.51 15.91 -5.10
C GLY A 162 -13.16 15.65 -3.63
N LEU A 163 -13.31 16.66 -2.76
CA LEU A 163 -13.13 16.49 -1.30
C LEU A 163 -14.10 15.46 -0.72
N MET A 164 -15.37 15.52 -1.12
CA MET A 164 -16.37 14.56 -0.65
C MET A 164 -16.02 13.13 -1.06
N MET A 165 -15.56 12.93 -2.30
CA MET A 165 -15.09 11.62 -2.76
C MET A 165 -13.87 11.15 -1.96
N ASN A 166 -12.89 12.02 -1.69
CA ASN A 166 -11.73 11.69 -0.85
C ASN A 166 -12.13 11.32 0.58
N LEU A 167 -13.07 12.06 1.18
CA LEU A 167 -13.57 11.77 2.53
C LEU A 167 -14.32 10.43 2.57
N VAL A 168 -15.18 10.16 1.60
CA VAL A 168 -15.92 8.88 1.52
C VAL A 168 -14.92 7.72 1.36
N ALA A 169 -14.00 7.82 0.40
CA ALA A 169 -12.98 6.80 0.19
C ALA A 169 -12.11 6.58 1.44
N GLY A 170 -11.73 7.68 2.10
CA GLY A 170 -10.96 7.65 3.34
C GLY A 170 -11.72 7.01 4.50
N VAL A 171 -13.01 7.32 4.68
CA VAL A 171 -13.86 6.70 5.71
C VAL A 171 -14.03 5.21 5.45
N VAL A 172 -14.22 4.79 4.19
CA VAL A 172 -14.26 3.37 3.82
C VAL A 172 -12.95 2.68 4.17
N LEU A 173 -11.83 3.31 3.87
CA LEU A 173 -10.50 2.77 4.22
C LEU A 173 -10.30 2.69 5.74
N CYS A 174 -10.69 3.71 6.49
CA CYS A 174 -10.67 3.68 7.95
C CYS A 174 -11.50 2.51 8.49
N HIS A 175 -12.69 2.30 7.96
CA HIS A 175 -13.55 1.18 8.36
C HIS A 175 -12.89 -0.19 8.04
N GLN A 176 -12.28 -0.32 6.87
CA GLN A 176 -11.59 -1.55 6.48
C GLN A 176 -10.36 -1.86 7.36
N LEU A 177 -9.72 -0.83 7.89
CA LEU A 177 -8.51 -0.94 8.72
C LEU A 177 -8.79 -0.83 10.23
N ASP A 178 -10.07 -0.77 10.61
CA ASP A 178 -10.49 -0.64 12.03
C ASP A 178 -9.93 0.61 12.71
N LEU A 179 -9.88 1.72 11.95
CA LEU A 179 -9.39 3.02 12.39
C LEU A 179 -10.54 3.96 12.80
N ASP A 180 -10.24 4.87 13.74
CA ASP A 180 -11.11 6.03 13.96
C ASP A 180 -11.28 6.83 12.66
N LYS A 181 -12.55 7.09 12.30
CA LYS A 181 -12.91 7.85 11.08
C LYS A 181 -12.24 9.23 11.02
N ARG A 182 -11.91 9.83 12.17
CA ARG A 182 -11.18 11.10 12.24
C ARG A 182 -9.78 11.03 11.61
N SER A 183 -9.21 9.83 11.49
CA SER A 183 -7.90 9.63 10.85
C SER A 183 -7.90 10.00 9.36
N VAL A 184 -9.08 10.10 8.71
CA VAL A 184 -9.19 10.55 7.31
C VAL A 184 -8.59 11.94 7.09
N PHE A 185 -8.69 12.83 8.06
CA PHE A 185 -8.10 14.18 7.97
C PHE A 185 -6.56 14.21 7.96
N LEU A 186 -5.92 13.11 8.33
CA LEU A 186 -4.47 12.93 8.28
C LEU A 186 -3.98 12.43 6.92
N PHE A 187 -4.86 11.91 6.06
CA PHE A 187 -4.49 11.27 4.80
C PHE A 187 -3.79 12.20 3.79
N PRO A 188 -4.13 13.48 3.66
CA PRO A 188 -3.35 14.40 2.82
C PRO A 188 -1.87 14.48 3.23
N LEU A 189 -1.60 14.54 4.54
CA LEU A 189 -0.24 14.46 5.08
C LEU A 189 0.38 13.08 4.78
N GLY A 190 -0.37 12.01 4.94
CA GLY A 190 0.05 10.65 4.59
C GLY A 190 0.46 10.51 3.13
N VAL A 191 -0.28 11.12 2.20
CA VAL A 191 0.04 11.14 0.76
C VAL A 191 1.35 11.88 0.49
N LEU A 192 1.59 13.02 1.14
CA LEU A 192 2.85 13.76 1.00
C LEU A 192 4.04 12.92 1.47
N VAL A 193 3.94 12.34 2.67
CA VAL A 193 5.00 11.48 3.23
C VAL A 193 5.23 10.23 2.37
N MET A 194 4.16 9.57 1.93
CA MET A 194 4.26 8.40 1.05
C MET A 194 4.94 8.76 -0.27
N SER A 195 4.58 9.89 -0.88
CA SER A 195 5.21 10.37 -2.13
C SER A 195 6.70 10.60 -1.93
N ALA A 196 7.10 11.20 -0.81
CA ALA A 196 8.51 11.40 -0.46
C ALA A 196 9.25 10.06 -0.25
N ILE A 197 8.62 9.07 0.40
CA ILE A 197 9.16 7.72 0.53
C ILE A 197 9.34 7.06 -0.84
N MET A 198 8.37 7.20 -1.76
CA MET A 198 8.45 6.64 -3.11
C MET A 198 9.60 7.25 -3.91
N ILE A 199 9.79 8.56 -3.83
CA ILE A 199 10.91 9.27 -4.48
C ILE A 199 12.23 8.77 -3.89
N ASN A 200 12.34 8.73 -2.56
CA ASN A 200 13.56 8.27 -1.88
C ASN A 200 13.89 6.80 -2.22
N SER A 201 12.86 5.93 -2.28
CA SER A 201 13.01 4.53 -2.69
C SER A 201 13.56 4.41 -4.11
N MET A 202 12.98 5.17 -5.04
CA MET A 202 13.40 5.21 -6.44
C MET A 202 14.86 5.68 -6.58
N VAL A 203 15.22 6.79 -5.92
CA VAL A 203 16.58 7.34 -5.94
C VAL A 203 17.61 6.34 -5.41
N GLN A 204 17.31 5.69 -4.29
CA GLN A 204 18.23 4.72 -3.69
C GLN A 204 18.49 3.51 -4.57
N VAL A 205 17.44 2.96 -5.18
CA VAL A 205 17.61 1.80 -6.06
C VAL A 205 18.36 2.17 -7.34
N ILE A 206 18.06 3.32 -7.94
CA ILE A 206 18.63 3.72 -9.23
C ILE A 206 20.07 4.22 -9.09
N PHE A 207 20.31 5.09 -8.12
CA PHE A 207 21.63 5.77 -8.02
C PHE A 207 22.58 5.12 -7.03
N LEU A 208 22.08 4.45 -6.00
CA LEU A 208 22.91 3.85 -4.96
C LEU A 208 22.98 2.31 -5.04
N GLY A 209 22.20 1.68 -5.94
CA GLY A 209 22.15 0.22 -6.07
C GLY A 209 21.73 -0.49 -4.78
N GLN A 210 21.11 0.22 -3.86
CA GLN A 210 20.72 -0.32 -2.56
C GLN A 210 19.27 -0.83 -2.65
N THR A 211 19.12 -2.12 -2.48
CA THR A 211 17.82 -2.79 -2.32
C THR A 211 17.60 -3.15 -0.85
#